data_dd53c559172b92757625e75448afcf19
#
_entry.id   dd53c559172b92757625e75448afcf19
#
_cell.length_a   1.000
_cell.length_b   1.000
_cell.length_c   1.000
_cell.angle_alpha   90.00
_cell.angle_beta   90.00
_cell.angle_gamma   90.00
#
_symmetry.space_group_name_H-M   'P 1'
#
loop_
_entity.id
_entity.type
_entity.pdbx_description
1 polymer ?
#
loop_
_entity_poly.entity_id
_entity_poly.type
_entity_poly.pdbx_seq_one_letter_code
_entity_poly.pdbx_strand_id
1 'polypeptide(L)'
;MSDVDDFLAEIHPRLVTELQALHNGDPGPRLAMWSTKDPVTLFGAGMSGRGWDKVSGIFHTIASRWSDCTDQRVEILAAGVSGDLAYTVELEHTSVSVDGVPVEPYTLRVTQVYRREDGDWKVVHRHGDQLPFDQDQPLPGEAPTA
;
A
#
# COMPACT_ATOMS: atom_id res chain seq x y z
N MET A 1 22.36 12.68 -8.20
CA MET A 1 21.02 12.07 -8.28
C MET A 1 19.99 13.03 -7.71
N SER A 2 18.79 12.98 -8.22
CA SER A 2 17.70 13.83 -7.73
C SER A 2 17.17 13.32 -6.39
N ASP A 3 16.46 14.17 -5.66
CA ASP A 3 15.81 13.79 -4.39
C ASP A 3 14.82 12.65 -4.59
N VAL A 4 14.11 12.61 -5.73
CA VAL A 4 13.16 11.55 -6.03
C VAL A 4 13.88 10.23 -6.31
N ASP A 5 15.03 10.25 -6.97
CA ASP A 5 15.80 9.03 -7.21
C ASP A 5 16.30 8.45 -5.89
N ASP A 6 16.81 9.28 -4.98
CA ASP A 6 17.26 8.86 -3.66
C ASP A 6 16.12 8.30 -2.83
N PHE A 7 14.96 8.95 -2.87
CA PHE A 7 13.76 8.50 -2.19
C PHE A 7 13.33 7.11 -2.70
N LEU A 8 13.25 6.93 -4.03
CA LEU A 8 12.84 5.65 -4.60
C LEU A 8 13.85 4.53 -4.32
N ALA A 9 15.14 4.85 -4.34
CA ALA A 9 16.18 3.87 -4.02
C ALA A 9 16.05 3.35 -2.57
N GLU A 10 15.60 4.20 -1.65
CA GLU A 10 15.33 3.82 -0.26
C GLU A 10 13.99 3.08 -0.12
N ILE A 11 12.93 3.62 -0.71
CA ILE A 11 11.56 3.20 -0.47
C ILE A 11 11.18 1.92 -1.23
N HIS A 12 11.57 1.78 -2.49
CA HIS A 12 11.12 0.66 -3.32
C HIS A 12 11.45 -0.71 -2.70
N PRO A 13 12.71 -0.99 -2.29
CA PRO A 13 13.00 -2.28 -1.65
C PRO A 13 12.27 -2.48 -0.33
N ARG A 14 12.04 -1.42 0.44
CA ARG A 14 11.28 -1.50 1.69
C ARG A 14 9.80 -1.82 1.44
N LEU A 15 9.21 -1.27 0.39
CA LEU A 15 7.84 -1.58 -0.01
C LEU A 15 7.68 -3.06 -0.35
N VAL A 16 8.59 -3.61 -1.14
CA VAL A 16 8.55 -5.03 -1.51
C VAL A 16 8.67 -5.91 -0.26
N THR A 17 9.63 -5.61 0.61
CA THR A 17 9.87 -6.37 1.83
C THR A 17 8.66 -6.35 2.77
N GLU A 18 8.08 -5.17 3.01
CA GLU A 18 6.96 -5.06 3.95
C GLU A 18 5.68 -5.68 3.42
N LEU A 19 5.44 -5.58 2.11
CA LEU A 19 4.28 -6.21 1.49
C LEU A 19 4.39 -7.73 1.53
N GLN A 20 5.57 -8.27 1.22
CA GLN A 20 5.80 -9.71 1.26
C GLN A 20 5.65 -10.25 2.68
N ALA A 21 6.19 -9.57 3.68
CA ALA A 21 6.07 -9.97 5.08
C ALA A 21 4.61 -9.94 5.55
N LEU A 22 3.88 -8.86 5.25
CA LEU A 22 2.48 -8.70 5.62
C LEU A 22 1.61 -9.84 5.04
N HIS A 23 1.83 -10.17 3.76
CA HIS A 23 1.10 -11.23 3.07
C HIS A 23 1.52 -12.64 3.50
N ASN A 24 2.50 -12.75 4.38
CA ASN A 24 2.93 -14.00 5.01
C ASN A 24 2.70 -14.01 6.53
N GLY A 25 1.88 -13.11 7.03
CA GLY A 25 1.47 -13.10 8.42
C GLY A 25 2.35 -12.29 9.36
N ASP A 26 3.32 -11.54 8.84
CA ASP A 26 4.22 -10.70 9.64
C ASP A 26 3.93 -9.22 9.41
N PRO A 27 3.28 -8.54 10.35
CA PRO A 27 3.00 -7.10 10.20
C PRO A 27 4.18 -6.21 10.57
N GLY A 28 5.26 -6.76 11.14
CA GLY A 28 6.37 -5.97 11.71
C GLY A 28 6.96 -4.94 10.73
N PRO A 29 7.41 -5.36 9.53
CA PRO A 29 7.97 -4.39 8.57
C PRO A 29 6.98 -3.31 8.14
N ARG A 30 5.69 -3.64 7.98
CA ARG A 30 4.64 -2.65 7.67
C ARG A 30 4.50 -1.64 8.80
N LEU A 31 4.43 -2.11 10.04
CA LEU A 31 4.30 -1.24 11.21
C LEU A 31 5.53 -0.32 11.34
N ALA A 32 6.73 -0.84 11.07
CA ALA A 32 7.96 -0.05 11.13
C ALA A 32 8.06 1.01 10.03
N MET A 33 7.39 0.82 8.91
CA MET A 33 7.42 1.75 7.78
C MET A 33 6.46 2.92 7.93
N TRP A 34 5.45 2.79 8.78
CA TRP A 34 4.45 3.84 9.01
C TRP A 34 4.86 4.79 10.12
N SER A 35 4.41 6.04 9.99
CA SER A 35 4.48 6.99 11.09
C SER A 35 3.52 6.55 12.20
N THR A 36 3.97 6.68 13.45
CA THR A 36 3.12 6.51 14.62
C THR A 36 2.56 7.83 15.14
N LYS A 37 2.87 8.92 14.44
CA LYS A 37 2.47 10.29 14.83
C LYS A 37 1.26 10.71 14.01
N ASP A 38 0.12 10.87 14.67
CA ASP A 38 -1.10 11.34 13.99
C ASP A 38 -0.90 12.74 13.41
N PRO A 39 -1.60 13.08 12.31
CA PRO A 39 -2.62 12.26 11.64
C PRO A 39 -2.01 11.23 10.69
N VAL A 40 -2.51 9.99 10.78
CA VAL A 40 -2.28 8.96 9.77
C VAL A 40 -3.61 8.39 9.32
N THR A 41 -3.71 8.01 8.05
CA THR A 41 -4.97 7.57 7.44
C THR A 41 -4.74 6.41 6.49
N LEU A 42 -5.72 5.52 6.43
CA LEU A 42 -5.70 4.36 5.55
C LEU A 42 -7.08 4.19 4.90
N PHE A 43 -7.11 4.18 3.58
CA PHE A 43 -8.25 3.73 2.79
C PHE A 43 -7.81 2.46 2.06
N GLY A 44 -8.17 1.31 2.61
CA GLY A 44 -7.87 0.03 1.99
C GLY A 44 -9.06 -0.48 1.18
N ALA A 45 -8.82 -1.51 0.38
CA ALA A 45 -9.85 -2.08 -0.49
C ALA A 45 -11.03 -2.68 0.29
N GLY A 46 -10.83 -3.06 1.55
CA GLY A 46 -11.87 -3.63 2.39
C GLY A 46 -11.95 -3.06 3.79
N MET A 47 -10.98 -2.25 4.20
CA MET A 47 -10.88 -1.72 5.56
C MET A 47 -10.30 -0.33 5.53
N SER A 48 -10.88 0.58 6.29
CA SER A 48 -10.43 1.97 6.37
C SER A 48 -10.28 2.40 7.83
N GLY A 49 -9.34 3.29 8.10
CA GLY A 49 -9.09 3.79 9.43
C GLY A 49 -8.41 5.15 9.45
N ARG A 50 -8.63 5.86 10.54
CA ARG A 50 -8.00 7.13 10.85
C ARG A 50 -7.38 7.03 12.24
N GLY A 51 -6.13 7.50 12.35
CA GLY A 51 -5.35 7.44 13.59
C GLY A 51 -4.56 6.14 13.72
N TRP A 52 -3.40 6.23 14.37
CA TRP A 52 -2.47 5.11 14.45
C TRP A 52 -3.05 3.87 15.13
N ASP A 53 -3.82 4.04 16.20
CA ASP A 53 -4.40 2.90 16.91
C ASP A 53 -5.29 2.07 15.99
N LYS A 54 -6.16 2.73 15.22
CA LYS A 54 -7.05 2.05 14.27
C LYS A 54 -6.27 1.46 13.11
N VAL A 55 -5.35 2.22 12.53
CA VAL A 55 -4.57 1.80 11.36
C VAL A 55 -3.69 0.61 11.70
N SER A 56 -2.97 0.65 12.82
CA SER A 56 -2.12 -0.46 13.24
C SER A 56 -2.94 -1.74 13.51
N GLY A 57 -4.12 -1.59 14.08
CA GLY A 57 -5.03 -2.71 14.30
C GLY A 57 -5.45 -3.38 13.01
N ILE A 58 -5.70 -2.59 11.94
CA ILE A 58 -6.00 -3.13 10.61
C ILE A 58 -4.85 -3.97 10.09
N PHE A 59 -3.61 -3.50 10.23
CA PHE A 59 -2.44 -4.26 9.76
C PHE A 59 -2.28 -5.59 10.50
N HIS A 60 -2.54 -5.62 11.80
CA HIS A 60 -2.53 -6.87 12.56
C HIS A 60 -3.62 -7.83 12.08
N THR A 61 -4.82 -7.32 11.80
CA THR A 61 -5.92 -8.13 11.28
C THR A 61 -5.58 -8.74 9.92
N ILE A 62 -5.03 -7.94 9.00
CA ILE A 62 -4.63 -8.42 7.68
C ILE A 62 -3.58 -9.51 7.81
N ALA A 63 -2.53 -9.27 8.59
CA ALA A 63 -1.45 -10.23 8.79
C ALA A 63 -1.95 -11.55 9.37
N SER A 64 -2.97 -11.51 10.22
CA SER A 64 -3.52 -12.72 10.83
C SER A 64 -4.26 -13.61 9.84
N ARG A 65 -4.66 -13.08 8.69
CA ARG A 65 -5.48 -13.80 7.68
C ARG A 65 -4.70 -14.21 6.44
N TRP A 66 -3.60 -13.55 6.11
CA TRP A 66 -2.87 -13.74 4.86
C TRP A 66 -1.64 -14.62 5.07
N SER A 67 -1.41 -15.52 4.09
CA SER A 67 -0.31 -16.47 4.11
C SER A 67 0.07 -16.89 2.69
N ASP A 68 1.17 -17.61 2.58
CA ASP A 68 1.60 -18.26 1.34
C ASP A 68 1.67 -17.28 0.15
N CYS A 69 2.31 -16.14 0.39
CA CYS A 69 2.57 -15.17 -0.66
C CYS A 69 3.64 -15.74 -1.62
N THR A 70 3.23 -16.07 -2.83
CA THR A 70 4.10 -16.66 -3.85
C THR A 70 4.63 -15.63 -4.82
N ASP A 71 4.00 -14.46 -4.91
CA ASP A 71 4.45 -13.37 -5.76
C ASP A 71 4.01 -12.03 -5.18
N GLN A 72 4.93 -11.09 -5.16
CA GLN A 72 4.67 -9.73 -4.73
C GLN A 72 5.55 -8.78 -5.53
N ARG A 73 4.93 -7.93 -6.36
CA ARG A 73 5.63 -6.92 -7.15
C ARG A 73 5.06 -5.55 -6.90
N VAL A 74 5.95 -4.56 -6.83
CA VAL A 74 5.58 -3.15 -6.74
C VAL A 74 6.07 -2.44 -7.99
N GLU A 75 5.13 -1.91 -8.76
CA GLU A 75 5.40 -1.15 -9.97
C GLU A 75 5.15 0.33 -9.69
N ILE A 76 6.20 1.13 -9.64
CA ILE A 76 6.09 2.57 -9.40
C ILE A 76 5.74 3.27 -10.71
N LEU A 77 4.59 3.92 -10.73
CA LEU A 77 4.12 4.67 -11.90
C LEU A 77 4.52 6.13 -11.83
N ALA A 78 4.56 6.71 -10.64
CA ALA A 78 4.95 8.10 -10.42
C ALA A 78 5.41 8.29 -8.98
N ALA A 79 6.28 9.25 -8.76
CA ALA A 79 6.75 9.64 -7.44
C ALA A 79 7.22 11.09 -7.45
N GLY A 80 7.18 11.73 -6.30
CA GLY A 80 7.67 13.10 -6.14
C GLY A 80 8.11 13.35 -4.71
N VAL A 81 9.01 14.30 -4.55
CA VAL A 81 9.54 14.74 -3.25
C VAL A 81 9.53 16.25 -3.22
N SER A 82 9.04 16.83 -2.13
CA SER A 82 9.08 18.25 -1.87
C SER A 82 9.34 18.49 -0.38
N GLY A 83 10.57 18.87 -0.03
CA GLY A 83 10.95 19.02 1.38
C GLY A 83 10.83 17.70 2.13
N ASP A 84 10.06 17.70 3.20
CA ASP A 84 9.85 16.54 4.07
C ASP A 84 8.60 15.72 3.67
N LEU A 85 8.01 15.99 2.51
CA LEU A 85 6.88 15.24 1.97
C LEU A 85 7.25 14.55 0.66
N ALA A 86 6.68 13.38 0.45
CA ALA A 86 6.83 12.61 -0.77
C ALA A 86 5.56 11.84 -1.06
N TYR A 87 5.41 11.38 -2.29
CA TYR A 87 4.31 10.49 -2.66
C TYR A 87 4.80 9.43 -3.64
N THR A 88 4.09 8.31 -3.67
CA THR A 88 4.17 7.31 -4.72
C THR A 88 2.79 7.01 -5.26
N VAL A 89 2.73 6.73 -6.57
CA VAL A 89 1.58 6.13 -7.24
C VAL A 89 2.06 4.81 -7.81
N GLU A 90 1.43 3.72 -7.43
CA GLU A 90 1.98 2.40 -7.71
C GLU A 90 0.89 1.37 -7.99
N LEU A 91 1.30 0.28 -8.64
CA LEU A 91 0.51 -0.94 -8.73
C LEU A 91 1.19 -2.01 -7.88
N GLU A 92 0.39 -2.72 -7.10
CA GLU A 92 0.88 -3.82 -6.26
C GLU A 92 0.25 -5.11 -6.76
N HIS A 93 1.09 -6.02 -7.25
CA HIS A 93 0.66 -7.30 -7.81
C HIS A 93 0.91 -8.40 -6.77
N THR A 94 -0.13 -9.14 -6.41
CA THR A 94 -0.06 -10.08 -5.29
C THR A 94 -0.68 -11.42 -5.63
N SER A 95 0.00 -12.51 -5.26
CA SER A 95 -0.51 -13.88 -5.25
C SER A 95 -0.37 -14.41 -3.83
N VAL A 96 -1.48 -14.72 -3.17
CA VAL A 96 -1.53 -14.99 -1.72
C VAL A 96 -2.70 -15.90 -1.40
N SER A 97 -2.69 -16.51 -0.19
CA SER A 97 -3.83 -17.19 0.40
C SER A 97 -4.46 -16.33 1.50
N VAL A 98 -5.78 -16.36 1.61
CA VAL A 98 -6.55 -15.68 2.65
C VAL A 98 -7.30 -16.73 3.45
N ASP A 99 -7.13 -16.73 4.77
CA ASP A 99 -7.72 -17.73 5.66
C ASP A 99 -7.39 -19.17 5.22
N GLY A 100 -6.16 -19.36 4.72
CA GLY A 100 -5.66 -20.66 4.27
C GLY A 100 -6.12 -21.09 2.88
N VAL A 101 -6.87 -20.26 2.16
CA VAL A 101 -7.41 -20.58 0.81
C VAL A 101 -6.73 -19.70 -0.23
N PRO A 102 -6.13 -20.29 -1.28
CA PRO A 102 -5.58 -19.49 -2.37
C PRO A 102 -6.66 -18.62 -3.02
N VAL A 103 -6.34 -17.35 -3.24
CA VAL A 103 -7.22 -16.43 -3.97
C VAL A 103 -6.65 -16.15 -5.35
N GLU A 104 -7.49 -15.69 -6.27
CA GLU A 104 -7.01 -15.26 -7.58
C GLU A 104 -6.00 -14.14 -7.43
N PRO A 105 -4.88 -14.17 -8.18
CA PRO A 105 -3.94 -13.05 -8.17
C PRO A 105 -4.66 -11.74 -8.45
N TYR A 106 -4.28 -10.71 -7.72
CA TYR A 106 -4.94 -9.41 -7.85
C TYR A 106 -3.93 -8.27 -7.89
N THR A 107 -4.39 -7.13 -8.40
CA THR A 107 -3.61 -5.90 -8.47
C THR A 107 -4.34 -4.79 -7.73
N LEU A 108 -3.64 -4.09 -6.86
CA LEU A 108 -4.14 -2.89 -6.21
C LEU A 108 -3.56 -1.66 -6.88
N ARG A 109 -4.39 -0.64 -7.06
CA ARG A 109 -3.95 0.72 -7.39
C ARG A 109 -3.72 1.43 -6.08
N VAL A 110 -2.53 1.96 -5.88
CA VAL A 110 -2.12 2.50 -4.57
C VAL A 110 -1.49 3.87 -4.73
N THR A 111 -1.92 4.79 -3.89
CA THR A 111 -1.25 6.07 -3.67
C THR A 111 -0.84 6.14 -2.21
N GLN A 112 0.41 6.49 -1.97
CA GLN A 112 0.91 6.70 -0.61
C GLN A 112 1.55 8.07 -0.49
N VAL A 113 1.38 8.67 0.68
CA VAL A 113 2.04 9.92 1.07
C VAL A 113 2.99 9.60 2.22
N TYR A 114 4.18 10.16 2.13
CA TYR A 114 5.25 9.94 3.09
C TYR A 114 5.69 11.27 3.72
N ARG A 115 6.10 11.21 4.98
CA ARG A 115 6.72 12.34 5.68
C ARG A 115 8.08 11.89 6.18
N ARG A 116 9.09 12.75 6.03
CA ARG A 116 10.41 12.49 6.62
C ARG A 116 10.37 12.81 8.10
N GLU A 117 10.69 11.82 8.92
CA GLU A 117 10.73 11.92 10.38
C GLU A 117 12.07 11.39 10.86
N ASP A 118 12.82 12.23 11.57
CA ASP A 118 14.13 11.84 12.12
C ASP A 118 15.06 11.22 11.08
N GLY A 119 15.02 11.73 9.85
CA GLY A 119 15.84 11.26 8.75
C GLY A 119 15.26 10.10 7.96
N ASP A 120 14.16 9.49 8.41
CA ASP A 120 13.52 8.35 7.75
C ASP A 120 12.21 8.75 7.09
N TRP A 121 11.93 8.20 5.92
CA TRP A 121 10.64 8.34 5.28
C TRP A 121 9.64 7.39 5.92
N LYS A 122 8.51 7.94 6.40
CA LYS A 122 7.41 7.19 7.02
C LYS A 122 6.12 7.42 6.25
N VAL A 123 5.34 6.36 6.03
CA VAL A 123 4.03 6.48 5.40
C VAL A 123 3.06 7.14 6.37
N VAL A 124 2.33 8.14 5.91
CA VAL A 124 1.28 8.82 6.68
C VAL A 124 -0.10 8.64 6.08
N HIS A 125 -0.17 8.24 4.83
CA HIS A 125 -1.43 7.94 4.14
C HIS A 125 -1.24 6.88 3.09
N ARG A 126 -2.21 5.99 2.99
CA ARG A 126 -2.31 5.01 1.93
C ARG A 126 -3.75 4.93 1.47
N HIS A 127 -3.97 4.94 0.16
CA HIS A 127 -5.25 4.64 -0.47
C HIS A 127 -5.01 3.57 -1.52
N GLY A 128 -5.60 2.40 -1.30
CA GLY A 128 -5.50 1.28 -2.23
C GLY A 128 -6.85 0.71 -2.55
N ASP A 129 -7.10 0.45 -3.84
CA ASP A 129 -8.29 -0.23 -4.31
C ASP A 129 -7.93 -1.29 -5.36
N GLN A 130 -8.87 -2.18 -5.64
CA GLN A 130 -8.67 -3.20 -6.66
C GLN A 130 -8.84 -2.60 -8.05
N LEU A 131 -8.00 -3.08 -8.98
CA LEU A 131 -8.16 -2.75 -10.39
C LEU A 131 -9.51 -3.33 -10.86
N PRO A 132 -10.39 -2.51 -11.49
CA PRO A 132 -11.67 -3.03 -11.96
C PRO A 132 -11.47 -4.05 -13.09
N PHE A 133 -12.38 -5.01 -13.17
CA PHE A 133 -12.38 -6.02 -14.25
C PHE A 133 -12.53 -5.37 -15.61
N ASP A 134 -13.37 -4.33 -15.69
CA ASP A 134 -13.62 -3.56 -16.90
C ASP A 134 -13.18 -2.12 -16.67
N GLN A 135 -12.06 -1.75 -17.31
CA GLN A 135 -11.51 -0.40 -17.19
C GLN A 135 -12.29 0.63 -18.01
N ASP A 136 -13.18 0.17 -18.89
CA ASP A 136 -14.08 1.03 -19.67
C ASP A 136 -15.43 1.21 -18.97
N GLN A 137 -15.54 0.82 -17.72
CA GLN A 137 -16.77 0.95 -16.94
C GLN A 137 -17.19 2.43 -16.88
N PRO A 138 -18.47 2.74 -17.15
CA PRO A 138 -18.93 4.13 -17.13
C PRO A 138 -18.81 4.71 -15.73
N LEU A 139 -18.61 6.04 -15.68
CA LEU A 139 -18.62 6.77 -14.42
C LEU A 139 -20.00 6.74 -13.79
N PRO A 140 -20.09 6.88 -12.45
CA PRO A 140 -21.41 6.96 -11.78
C PRO A 140 -22.30 8.02 -12.42
N GLY A 141 -23.53 7.65 -12.76
CA GLY A 141 -24.49 8.52 -13.42
C GLY A 141 -24.45 8.52 -14.95
N GLU A 142 -23.46 7.87 -15.56
CA GLU A 142 -23.38 7.70 -17.02
C GLU A 142 -24.13 6.43 -17.43
N ALA A 143 -24.76 6.50 -18.62
CA ALA A 143 -25.40 5.31 -19.19
C ALA A 143 -24.32 4.33 -19.65
N PRO A 144 -24.50 2.99 -19.48
CA PRO A 144 -23.57 2.04 -20.03
C PRO A 144 -23.49 2.18 -21.54
N THR A 145 -22.26 2.09 -22.07
CA THR A 145 -22.06 2.04 -23.53
C THR A 145 -22.50 0.68 -24.06
N ALA A 146 -23.20 0.70 -25.16
CA ALA A 146 -23.70 -0.53 -25.80
C ALA A 146 -22.56 -1.37 -26.39
#